data_053e85ae59656c49815fe21f9ad517b7
#
_entry.id   053e85ae59656c49815fe21f9ad517b7
#
_cell.length_a   1.000
_cell.length_b   1.000
_cell.length_c   1.000
_cell.angle_alpha   90.00
_cell.angle_beta   90.00
_cell.angle_gamma   90.00
#
_symmetry.space_group_name_H-M   'P 1'
#
loop_
_entity.id
_entity.type
_entity.pdbx_description
1 polymer ?
#
loop_
_entity_poly.entity_id
_entity_poly.type
_entity_poly.pdbx_seq_one_letter_code
_entity_poly.pdbx_strand_id
1 'polypeptide(L)'
;IKKRMNITIPDTQFIADLEEDAAVTEIEDRCIQLGVPHDRVRFNLKLLAQESNPVAEWIESKPWDGTPRLQALMDTVDADDNVLKGMLMKKWLISCVAAACGPEGVSSEGILVFVGRQALGKTQWMKTLAPNSDWLLEGATLNPGDKDSVKQCVSHWICELGELSSTFKKADLDQLKAFITKSHDELRLPYDRGFSRYRRRTIFYGSVNENEFLSDSTGNRRFWVVRVKNINYNHKLDMQQVWAEVKSQHYDAGEGWFLNAQERELLNESNEMSRTQSAVEDLILQQVDFDSTNTKGVQMTQLLRDMGMRNPRVADFKEAARVLHKFGIEPRRSNGKKIYDLDYEPIEDREIQAGNRWGD
;
A
#
# COMPACT_ATOMS: atom_id res chain seq x y z
N ILE A 1 -6.47 -13.27 -8.66
CA ILE A 1 -6.99 -14.61 -8.97
C ILE A 1 -7.85 -14.45 -10.21
N LYS A 2 -7.30 -14.82 -11.36
CA LYS A 2 -8.05 -14.79 -12.63
C LYS A 2 -9.15 -15.86 -12.53
N LYS A 3 -10.44 -15.48 -12.66
CA LYS A 3 -11.50 -16.46 -12.88
C LYS A 3 -11.42 -16.97 -14.33
N ARG A 4 -10.42 -17.79 -14.61
CA ARG A 4 -10.32 -18.55 -15.83
C ARG A 4 -10.81 -19.97 -15.53
N MET A 5 -11.58 -20.53 -16.44
CA MET A 5 -11.90 -21.94 -16.39
C MET A 5 -10.64 -22.71 -16.78
N ASN A 6 -10.23 -23.64 -15.95
CA ASN A 6 -9.23 -24.63 -16.34
C ASN A 6 -10.00 -25.80 -16.98
N ILE A 7 -9.92 -25.91 -18.30
CA ILE A 7 -10.63 -26.91 -19.07
C ILE A 7 -9.59 -27.87 -19.64
N THR A 8 -9.64 -29.11 -19.20
CA THR A 8 -8.79 -30.18 -19.75
C THR A 8 -9.59 -31.00 -20.75
N ILE A 9 -9.11 -31.03 -21.97
CA ILE A 9 -9.67 -31.94 -23.01
C ILE A 9 -8.66 -33.05 -23.21
N PRO A 10 -9.06 -34.34 -23.05
CA PRO A 10 -8.16 -35.45 -23.26
C PRO A 10 -7.53 -35.39 -24.67
N ASP A 11 -6.26 -35.73 -24.74
CA ASP A 11 -5.46 -35.78 -25.98
C ASP A 11 -5.31 -34.48 -26.75
N THR A 12 -5.54 -33.31 -26.08
CA THR A 12 -5.39 -31.99 -26.70
C THR A 12 -4.42 -31.16 -25.88
N GLN A 13 -3.43 -30.53 -26.55
CA GLN A 13 -2.52 -29.56 -25.96
C GLN A 13 -2.82 -28.17 -26.54
N PHE A 14 -3.00 -27.20 -25.68
CA PHE A 14 -3.26 -25.80 -26.07
C PHE A 14 -2.07 -24.92 -25.72
N ILE A 15 -1.97 -23.77 -26.39
CA ILE A 15 -1.01 -22.72 -26.02
C ILE A 15 -1.47 -22.10 -24.69
N ALA A 16 -0.61 -22.06 -23.69
CA ALA A 16 -0.92 -21.68 -22.30
C ALA A 16 -1.73 -20.38 -22.16
N ASP A 17 -1.46 -19.36 -22.97
CA ASP A 17 -2.16 -18.07 -22.89
C ASP A 17 -3.59 -18.08 -23.50
N LEU A 18 -3.92 -19.07 -24.30
CA LEU A 18 -5.18 -19.21 -25.03
C LEU A 18 -5.99 -20.44 -24.61
N GLU A 19 -5.58 -21.18 -23.57
CA GLU A 19 -6.16 -22.46 -23.17
C GLU A 19 -7.68 -22.41 -23.01
N GLU A 20 -8.23 -21.40 -22.32
CA GLU A 20 -9.68 -21.31 -22.10
C GLU A 20 -10.44 -21.12 -23.41
N ASP A 21 -10.01 -20.18 -24.25
CA ASP A 21 -10.70 -19.86 -25.50
C ASP A 21 -10.55 -21.02 -26.52
N ALA A 22 -9.35 -21.60 -26.61
CA ALA A 22 -9.09 -22.74 -27.47
C ALA A 22 -9.88 -23.97 -27.03
N ALA A 23 -9.96 -24.25 -25.73
CA ALA A 23 -10.76 -25.36 -25.20
C ALA A 23 -12.26 -25.17 -25.43
N VAL A 24 -12.77 -23.95 -25.25
CA VAL A 24 -14.19 -23.67 -25.55
C VAL A 24 -14.48 -23.85 -27.04
N THR A 25 -13.60 -23.33 -27.91
CA THR A 25 -13.76 -23.49 -29.37
C THR A 25 -13.73 -24.99 -29.80
N GLU A 26 -12.80 -25.76 -29.26
CA GLU A 26 -12.71 -27.21 -29.52
C GLU A 26 -14.00 -27.96 -29.08
N ILE A 27 -14.57 -27.57 -27.91
CA ILE A 27 -15.83 -28.17 -27.46
C ILE A 27 -16.98 -27.76 -28.37
N GLU A 28 -17.05 -26.49 -28.78
CA GLU A 28 -18.05 -26.00 -29.72
C GLU A 28 -17.98 -26.74 -31.06
N ASP A 29 -16.78 -26.91 -31.61
CA ASP A 29 -16.58 -27.65 -32.86
C ASP A 29 -17.01 -29.12 -32.73
N ARG A 30 -16.70 -29.78 -31.62
CA ARG A 30 -17.18 -31.16 -31.35
C ARG A 30 -18.70 -31.22 -31.23
N CYS A 31 -19.31 -30.21 -30.59
CA CYS A 31 -20.78 -30.12 -30.53
C CYS A 31 -21.40 -29.99 -31.92
N ILE A 32 -20.81 -29.16 -32.80
CA ILE A 32 -21.25 -29.00 -34.20
C ILE A 32 -21.16 -30.34 -34.95
N GLN A 33 -20.02 -31.04 -34.84
CA GLN A 33 -19.80 -32.36 -35.48
C GLN A 33 -20.80 -33.41 -35.03
N LEU A 34 -21.22 -33.33 -33.76
CA LEU A 34 -22.20 -34.27 -33.17
C LEU A 34 -23.66 -33.82 -33.36
N GLY A 35 -23.90 -32.67 -33.97
CA GLY A 35 -25.23 -32.11 -34.18
C GLY A 35 -25.95 -31.69 -32.89
N VAL A 36 -25.22 -31.36 -31.82
CA VAL A 36 -25.78 -30.90 -30.55
C VAL A 36 -25.68 -29.36 -30.41
N PRO A 37 -26.58 -28.71 -29.61
CA PRO A 37 -26.53 -27.28 -29.41
C PRO A 37 -25.20 -26.82 -28.78
N HIS A 38 -24.59 -25.79 -29.35
CA HIS A 38 -23.29 -25.28 -28.93
C HIS A 38 -23.32 -23.81 -28.51
N ASP A 39 -24.42 -23.07 -28.72
CA ASP A 39 -24.59 -21.65 -28.43
C ASP A 39 -24.44 -21.27 -26.95
N ARG A 40 -24.45 -22.24 -26.04
CA ARG A 40 -24.34 -22.08 -24.60
C ARG A 40 -23.17 -22.82 -23.95
N VAL A 41 -22.22 -23.33 -24.71
CA VAL A 41 -21.08 -24.08 -24.19
C VAL A 41 -20.36 -23.34 -23.09
N ARG A 42 -19.92 -22.12 -23.34
CA ARG A 42 -19.23 -21.29 -22.36
C ARG A 42 -20.05 -21.03 -21.07
N PHE A 43 -21.36 -20.79 -21.23
CA PHE A 43 -22.26 -20.58 -20.09
C PHE A 43 -22.42 -21.86 -19.26
N ASN A 44 -22.64 -22.98 -19.93
CA ASN A 44 -22.79 -24.28 -19.27
C ASN A 44 -21.52 -24.71 -18.55
N LEU A 45 -20.35 -24.52 -19.16
CA LEU A 45 -19.06 -24.77 -18.51
C LEU A 45 -18.87 -23.93 -17.24
N LYS A 46 -19.25 -22.65 -17.26
CA LYS A 46 -19.22 -21.80 -16.05
C LYS A 46 -20.13 -22.29 -14.94
N LEU A 47 -21.29 -22.88 -15.27
CA LEU A 47 -22.21 -23.44 -14.28
C LEU A 47 -21.69 -24.75 -13.67
N LEU A 48 -20.95 -25.52 -14.45
CA LEU A 48 -20.41 -26.82 -14.03
C LEU A 48 -19.05 -26.71 -13.37
N ALA A 49 -18.32 -25.60 -13.58
CA ALA A 49 -17.00 -25.38 -13.03
C ALA A 49 -17.03 -25.33 -11.50
N GLN A 50 -16.18 -26.11 -10.88
CA GLN A 50 -15.92 -26.00 -9.43
C GLN A 50 -15.01 -24.80 -9.16
N GLU A 51 -15.25 -24.11 -8.04
CA GLU A 51 -14.39 -23.01 -7.62
C GLU A 51 -13.06 -23.59 -7.10
N SER A 52 -11.96 -23.25 -7.76
CA SER A 52 -10.60 -23.61 -7.37
C SER A 52 -9.85 -22.36 -6.95
N ASN A 53 -9.00 -22.49 -5.92
CA ASN A 53 -8.11 -21.43 -5.48
C ASN A 53 -6.67 -21.96 -5.46
N PRO A 54 -5.93 -21.82 -6.57
CA PRO A 54 -4.61 -22.41 -6.71
C PRO A 54 -3.60 -21.91 -5.66
N VAL A 55 -3.77 -20.72 -5.12
CA VAL A 55 -2.91 -20.20 -4.05
C VAL A 55 -3.17 -20.93 -2.74
N ALA A 56 -4.45 -21.09 -2.35
CA ALA A 56 -4.82 -21.85 -1.16
C ALA A 56 -4.40 -23.30 -1.27
N GLU A 57 -4.69 -23.93 -2.43
CA GLU A 57 -4.29 -25.32 -2.72
C GLU A 57 -2.77 -25.49 -2.62
N TRP A 58 -1.98 -24.53 -3.08
CA TRP A 58 -0.53 -24.59 -2.94
C TRP A 58 -0.07 -24.41 -1.50
N ILE A 59 -0.62 -23.44 -0.76
CA ILE A 59 -0.28 -23.25 0.67
C ILE A 59 -0.58 -24.52 1.46
N GLU A 60 -1.68 -25.18 1.17
CA GLU A 60 -2.17 -26.39 1.85
C GLU A 60 -1.63 -27.70 1.27
N SER A 61 -0.85 -27.63 0.18
CA SER A 61 -0.33 -28.84 -0.52
C SER A 61 0.52 -29.74 0.37
N LYS A 62 1.19 -29.18 1.37
CA LYS A 62 1.92 -29.89 2.41
C LYS A 62 1.66 -29.22 3.77
N PRO A 63 1.39 -29.99 4.82
CA PRO A 63 1.33 -29.44 6.17
C PRO A 63 2.68 -28.85 6.59
N TRP A 64 2.65 -27.91 7.53
CA TRP A 64 3.88 -27.39 8.13
C TRP A 64 4.67 -28.52 8.82
N ASP A 65 5.97 -28.60 8.56
CA ASP A 65 6.85 -29.66 9.05
C ASP A 65 7.37 -29.42 10.48
N GLY A 66 6.93 -28.35 11.14
CA GLY A 66 7.36 -28.00 12.50
C GLY A 66 8.64 -27.17 12.58
N THR A 67 9.31 -26.90 11.45
CA THR A 67 10.54 -26.10 11.42
C THR A 67 10.20 -24.61 11.22
N PRO A 68 10.51 -23.73 12.20
CA PRO A 68 10.25 -22.30 12.06
C PRO A 68 11.09 -21.66 10.95
N ARG A 69 10.46 -20.96 10.00
CA ARG A 69 11.11 -20.27 8.88
C ARG A 69 10.65 -18.84 8.73
N LEU A 70 9.53 -18.47 9.35
CA LEU A 70 8.98 -17.12 9.25
C LEU A 70 9.97 -16.06 9.72
N GLN A 71 10.61 -16.28 10.87
CA GLN A 71 11.63 -15.34 11.37
C GLN A 71 12.81 -15.26 10.40
N ALA A 72 13.28 -16.39 9.88
CA ALA A 72 14.36 -16.42 8.90
C ALA A 72 14.00 -15.67 7.60
N LEU A 73 12.73 -15.71 7.16
CA LEU A 73 12.26 -14.88 6.05
C LEU A 73 12.30 -13.39 6.40
N MET A 74 11.81 -13.00 7.57
CA MET A 74 11.83 -11.60 8.00
C MET A 74 13.25 -11.06 8.17
N ASP A 75 14.20 -11.90 8.56
CA ASP A 75 15.62 -11.55 8.73
C ASP A 75 16.36 -11.38 7.39
N THR A 76 15.78 -11.83 6.28
CA THR A 76 16.30 -11.51 4.93
C THR A 76 16.17 -10.03 4.55
N VAL A 77 15.37 -9.29 5.30
CA VAL A 77 15.18 -7.84 5.16
C VAL A 77 15.75 -7.14 6.38
N ASP A 78 16.84 -6.41 6.23
CA ASP A 78 17.40 -5.54 7.27
C ASP A 78 16.82 -4.12 7.14
N ALA A 79 16.42 -3.53 8.25
CA ALA A 79 15.74 -2.24 8.30
C ALA A 79 16.29 -1.35 9.41
N ASP A 80 15.95 -0.07 9.38
CA ASP A 80 16.31 0.89 10.44
C ASP A 80 15.74 0.47 11.80
N ASP A 81 14.47 0.03 11.80
CA ASP A 81 13.79 -0.55 12.95
C ASP A 81 13.37 -1.99 12.64
N ASN A 82 14.15 -2.95 13.14
CA ASN A 82 13.87 -4.37 12.93
C ASN A 82 12.69 -4.89 13.77
N VAL A 83 12.32 -4.23 14.85
CA VAL A 83 11.17 -4.60 15.69
C VAL A 83 9.88 -4.20 14.97
N LEU A 84 9.77 -2.94 14.54
CA LEU A 84 8.64 -2.44 13.76
C LEU A 84 8.49 -3.23 12.45
N LYS A 85 9.60 -3.46 11.72
CA LYS A 85 9.63 -4.30 10.51
C LYS A 85 9.03 -5.67 10.76
N GLY A 86 9.49 -6.37 11.79
CA GLY A 86 9.02 -7.72 12.12
C GLY A 86 7.53 -7.76 12.38
N MET A 87 7.01 -6.80 13.15
CA MET A 87 5.59 -6.65 13.42
C MET A 87 4.78 -6.41 12.12
N LEU A 88 5.17 -5.45 11.31
CA LEU A 88 4.44 -5.08 10.08
C LEU A 88 4.48 -6.20 9.04
N MET A 89 5.65 -6.80 8.82
CA MET A 89 5.80 -7.92 7.87
C MET A 89 4.98 -9.13 8.32
N LYS A 90 5.00 -9.49 9.60
CA LYS A 90 4.21 -10.60 10.13
C LYS A 90 2.72 -10.38 9.90
N LYS A 91 2.18 -9.21 10.26
CA LYS A 91 0.76 -8.87 10.03
C LYS A 91 0.39 -8.90 8.54
N TRP A 92 1.28 -8.39 7.69
CA TRP A 92 1.08 -8.42 6.25
C TRP A 92 1.07 -9.85 5.70
N LEU A 93 1.99 -10.73 6.14
CA LEU A 93 2.04 -12.13 5.73
C LEU A 93 0.78 -12.89 6.20
N ILE A 94 0.29 -12.66 7.42
CA ILE A 94 -0.98 -13.23 7.89
C ILE A 94 -2.14 -12.76 7.00
N SER A 95 -2.16 -11.49 6.60
CA SER A 95 -3.20 -10.97 5.68
C SER A 95 -3.16 -11.64 4.31
N CYS A 96 -1.97 -12.00 3.80
CA CYS A 96 -1.81 -12.78 2.56
C CYS A 96 -2.44 -14.17 2.67
N VAL A 97 -2.24 -14.85 3.80
CA VAL A 97 -2.90 -16.15 4.07
C VAL A 97 -4.41 -15.97 4.20
N ALA A 98 -4.88 -14.95 4.94
CA ALA A 98 -6.30 -14.64 5.05
C ALA A 98 -6.94 -14.37 3.68
N ALA A 99 -6.24 -13.69 2.78
CA ALA A 99 -6.68 -13.46 1.41
C ALA A 99 -6.77 -14.75 0.60
N ALA A 100 -5.81 -15.66 0.74
CA ALA A 100 -5.79 -16.92 0.01
C ALA A 100 -6.82 -17.90 0.58
N CYS A 101 -6.81 -18.17 1.87
CA CYS A 101 -7.52 -19.28 2.52
C CYS A 101 -8.85 -18.85 3.17
N GLY A 102 -9.04 -17.55 3.47
CA GLY A 102 -10.22 -17.07 4.18
C GLY A 102 -11.52 -17.24 3.40
N PRO A 103 -12.64 -17.63 4.06
CA PRO A 103 -13.92 -17.88 3.37
C PRO A 103 -14.59 -16.60 2.86
N GLU A 104 -14.42 -15.47 3.52
CA GLU A 104 -15.21 -14.25 3.26
C GLU A 104 -14.46 -13.15 2.47
N GLY A 105 -13.22 -13.43 2.03
CA GLY A 105 -12.34 -12.39 1.48
C GLY A 105 -11.65 -11.58 2.59
N VAL A 106 -10.74 -10.70 2.19
CA VAL A 106 -9.90 -9.95 3.13
C VAL A 106 -10.11 -8.45 2.98
N SER A 107 -10.26 -7.76 4.10
CA SER A 107 -10.07 -6.31 4.19
C SER A 107 -8.63 -6.07 4.60
N SER A 108 -7.86 -5.38 3.74
CA SER A 108 -6.50 -4.99 4.07
C SER A 108 -6.51 -3.67 4.85
N GLU A 109 -5.93 -3.66 6.05
CA GLU A 109 -5.82 -2.40 6.82
C GLU A 109 -4.65 -1.54 6.40
N GLY A 110 -3.66 -2.12 5.72
CA GLY A 110 -2.47 -1.41 5.29
C GLY A 110 -1.81 -2.01 4.06
N ILE A 111 -0.93 -1.22 3.48
CA ILE A 111 -0.04 -1.57 2.39
C ILE A 111 1.35 -1.65 2.98
N LEU A 112 2.02 -2.79 2.88
CA LEU A 112 3.43 -2.90 3.24
C LEU A 112 4.26 -2.11 2.22
N VAL A 113 5.04 -1.15 2.68
CA VAL A 113 5.83 -0.27 1.81
C VAL A 113 7.31 -0.37 2.16
N PHE A 114 8.10 -0.89 1.23
CA PHE A 114 9.55 -0.89 1.36
C PHE A 114 10.12 0.40 0.81
N VAL A 115 10.70 1.22 1.70
CA VAL A 115 11.39 2.46 1.36
C VAL A 115 12.89 2.23 1.45
N GLY A 116 13.64 2.57 0.42
CA GLY A 116 15.09 2.40 0.40
C GLY A 116 15.67 2.65 -0.99
N ARG A 117 17.00 2.72 -1.08
CA ARG A 117 17.72 3.03 -2.32
C ARG A 117 17.26 2.16 -3.49
N GLN A 118 17.39 2.69 -4.69
CA GLN A 118 17.16 1.95 -5.91
C GLN A 118 18.12 0.74 -6.00
N ALA A 119 17.67 -0.32 -6.66
CA ALA A 119 18.44 -1.56 -6.88
C ALA A 119 18.74 -2.39 -5.61
N LEU A 120 18.08 -2.14 -4.46
CA LEU A 120 18.18 -3.00 -3.27
C LEU A 120 17.53 -4.39 -3.43
N GLY A 121 16.81 -4.64 -4.51
CA GLY A 121 16.13 -5.92 -4.72
C GLY A 121 14.75 -6.01 -4.09
N LYS A 122 14.08 -4.89 -3.75
CA LYS A 122 12.74 -4.85 -3.12
C LYS A 122 11.72 -5.67 -3.90
N THR A 123 11.55 -5.40 -5.19
CA THR A 123 10.64 -6.14 -6.07
C THR A 123 11.09 -7.60 -6.26
N GLN A 124 12.39 -7.87 -6.34
CA GLN A 124 12.89 -9.24 -6.48
C GLN A 124 12.58 -10.08 -5.24
N TRP A 125 12.69 -9.50 -4.04
CA TRP A 125 12.33 -10.18 -2.81
C TRP A 125 10.82 -10.53 -2.77
N MET A 126 9.96 -9.62 -3.18
CA MET A 126 8.52 -9.90 -3.28
C MET A 126 8.22 -11.06 -4.24
N LYS A 127 8.97 -11.19 -5.33
CA LYS A 127 8.83 -12.32 -6.27
C LYS A 127 9.14 -13.66 -5.63
N THR A 128 10.01 -13.71 -4.62
CA THR A 128 10.33 -14.97 -3.95
C THR A 128 9.16 -15.54 -3.16
N LEU A 129 8.17 -14.70 -2.80
CA LEU A 129 7.03 -15.10 -1.98
C LEU A 129 6.04 -16.01 -2.71
N ALA A 130 6.00 -15.98 -4.04
CA ALA A 130 5.09 -16.78 -4.86
C ALA A 130 5.87 -17.58 -5.90
N PRO A 131 5.64 -18.91 -6.03
CA PRO A 131 6.33 -19.74 -7.00
C PRO A 131 5.85 -19.49 -8.44
N ASN A 132 4.61 -19.02 -8.60
CA ASN A 132 4.01 -18.71 -9.87
C ASN A 132 3.91 -17.18 -10.05
N SER A 133 4.55 -16.66 -11.10
CA SER A 133 4.51 -15.24 -11.44
C SER A 133 3.10 -14.70 -11.68
N ASP A 134 2.16 -15.55 -12.11
CA ASP A 134 0.77 -15.16 -12.34
C ASP A 134 0.00 -14.79 -11.06
N TRP A 135 0.55 -15.09 -9.90
CA TRP A 135 -0.06 -14.75 -8.61
C TRP A 135 0.38 -13.37 -8.11
N LEU A 136 1.36 -12.78 -8.78
CA LEU A 136 1.93 -11.49 -8.41
C LEU A 136 1.83 -10.50 -9.58
N LEU A 137 1.34 -9.31 -9.31
CA LEU A 137 1.31 -8.20 -10.26
C LEU A 137 2.33 -7.15 -9.84
N GLU A 138 3.23 -6.81 -10.76
CA GLU A 138 4.27 -5.80 -10.53
C GLU A 138 3.87 -4.44 -11.10
N GLY A 139 4.23 -3.37 -10.39
CA GLY A 139 4.16 -2.01 -10.88
C GLY A 139 2.76 -1.55 -11.32
N ALA A 140 1.71 -2.05 -10.69
CA ALA A 140 0.35 -1.71 -11.07
C ALA A 140 0.03 -0.23 -10.78
N THR A 141 -0.54 0.45 -11.75
CA THR A 141 -1.16 1.76 -11.55
C THR A 141 -2.61 1.56 -11.17
N LEU A 142 -2.92 1.74 -9.90
CA LEU A 142 -4.29 1.58 -9.41
C LEU A 142 -5.06 2.90 -9.54
N ASN A 143 -6.07 2.90 -10.40
CA ASN A 143 -7.08 3.95 -10.47
C ASN A 143 -8.43 3.38 -10.01
N PRO A 144 -8.90 3.72 -8.77
CA PRO A 144 -10.17 3.21 -8.25
C PRO A 144 -11.41 3.58 -9.07
N GLY A 145 -11.32 4.60 -9.92
CA GLY A 145 -12.38 5.03 -10.84
C GLY A 145 -12.41 4.24 -12.16
N ASP A 146 -11.33 3.55 -12.50
CA ASP A 146 -11.21 2.74 -13.70
C ASP A 146 -11.40 1.25 -13.41
N LYS A 147 -12.42 0.66 -14.03
CA LYS A 147 -12.79 -0.75 -13.80
C LYS A 147 -11.74 -1.74 -14.29
N ASP A 148 -11.03 -1.44 -15.36
CA ASP A 148 -10.00 -2.33 -15.91
C ASP A 148 -8.75 -2.31 -15.06
N SER A 149 -8.33 -1.14 -14.58
CA SER A 149 -7.27 -0.99 -13.59
C SER A 149 -7.60 -1.77 -12.31
N VAL A 150 -8.81 -1.60 -11.76
CA VAL A 150 -9.27 -2.34 -10.58
C VAL A 150 -9.25 -3.85 -10.85
N LYS A 151 -9.82 -4.30 -11.98
CA LYS A 151 -9.85 -5.72 -12.35
C LYS A 151 -8.45 -6.31 -12.46
N GLN A 152 -7.51 -5.60 -13.06
CA GLN A 152 -6.12 -6.03 -13.17
C GLN A 152 -5.52 -6.25 -11.78
N CYS A 153 -5.62 -5.24 -10.88
CA CYS A 153 -5.07 -5.31 -9.54
C CYS A 153 -5.67 -6.47 -8.73
N VAL A 154 -7.00 -6.62 -8.70
CA VAL A 154 -7.67 -7.64 -7.87
C VAL A 154 -7.67 -9.04 -8.48
N SER A 155 -7.08 -9.22 -9.64
CA SER A 155 -6.94 -10.54 -10.28
C SER A 155 -5.72 -11.34 -9.78
N HIS A 156 -4.88 -10.76 -8.95
CA HIS A 156 -3.66 -11.37 -8.43
C HIS A 156 -3.72 -11.51 -6.90
N TRP A 157 -2.96 -12.43 -6.36
CA TRP A 157 -2.86 -12.62 -4.91
C TRP A 157 -2.10 -11.48 -4.23
N ILE A 158 -0.94 -11.14 -4.76
CA ILE A 158 -0.12 -10.01 -4.29
C ILE A 158 0.00 -9.00 -5.43
N CYS A 159 -0.27 -7.73 -5.15
CA CYS A 159 -0.22 -6.65 -6.12
C CYS A 159 0.72 -5.54 -5.67
N GLU A 160 1.78 -5.29 -6.44
CA GLU A 160 2.63 -4.13 -6.26
C GLU A 160 1.96 -2.89 -6.85
N LEU A 161 1.77 -1.89 -5.99
CA LEU A 161 1.36 -0.58 -6.44
C LEU A 161 2.61 0.21 -6.86
N GLY A 162 2.72 0.45 -8.15
CA GLY A 162 3.74 1.33 -8.71
C GLY A 162 3.47 2.80 -8.35
N GLU A 163 4.51 3.59 -8.33
CA GLU A 163 4.45 5.06 -8.21
C GLU A 163 3.65 5.61 -7.01
N LEU A 164 3.76 4.95 -5.83
CA LEU A 164 3.11 5.45 -4.60
C LEU A 164 3.55 6.88 -4.24
N SER A 165 4.67 7.36 -4.78
CA SER A 165 5.28 8.64 -4.44
C SER A 165 4.84 9.81 -5.32
N SER A 166 4.60 9.60 -6.62
CA SER A 166 4.49 10.70 -7.58
C SER A 166 3.08 11.01 -8.06
N THR A 167 2.15 10.05 -7.95
CA THR A 167 0.89 10.10 -8.71
C THR A 167 -0.32 10.50 -7.87
N PHE A 168 -0.25 10.40 -6.55
CA PHE A 168 -1.44 10.62 -5.74
C PHE A 168 -1.60 12.08 -5.30
N LYS A 169 -2.47 12.81 -5.98
CA LYS A 169 -3.13 13.97 -5.40
C LYS A 169 -3.88 13.53 -4.14
N LYS A 170 -4.11 14.43 -3.19
CA LYS A 170 -4.79 14.10 -1.93
C LYS A 170 -6.13 13.36 -2.12
N ALA A 171 -6.90 13.71 -3.15
CA ALA A 171 -8.17 13.04 -3.51
C ALA A 171 -7.95 11.58 -3.93
N ASP A 172 -6.86 11.28 -4.63
CA ASP A 172 -6.53 9.94 -5.10
C ASP A 172 -6.09 9.05 -3.94
N LEU A 173 -5.37 9.61 -2.95
CA LEU A 173 -4.99 8.91 -1.72
C LEU A 173 -6.21 8.49 -0.90
N ASP A 174 -7.22 9.34 -0.76
CA ASP A 174 -8.43 9.00 -0.01
C ASP A 174 -9.25 7.91 -0.72
N GLN A 175 -9.29 7.93 -2.06
CA GLN A 175 -9.89 6.87 -2.86
C GLN A 175 -9.10 5.56 -2.72
N LEU A 176 -7.78 5.60 -2.76
CA LEU A 176 -6.92 4.44 -2.53
C LEU A 176 -7.16 3.84 -1.14
N LYS A 177 -7.16 4.67 -0.10
CA LYS A 177 -7.43 4.25 1.28
C LYS A 177 -8.79 3.56 1.44
N ALA A 178 -9.82 4.09 0.77
CA ALA A 178 -11.15 3.47 0.74
C ALA A 178 -11.15 2.17 -0.06
N PHE A 179 -10.38 2.10 -1.14
CA PHE A 179 -10.31 0.92 -1.99
C PHE A 179 -9.63 -0.27 -1.30
N ILE A 180 -8.49 -0.08 -0.64
CA ILE A 180 -7.73 -1.18 -0.02
C ILE A 180 -8.48 -1.84 1.14
N THR A 181 -9.38 -1.12 1.81
CA THR A 181 -10.16 -1.64 2.94
C THR A 181 -11.42 -2.41 2.53
N LYS A 182 -11.74 -2.49 1.24
CA LYS A 182 -12.88 -3.28 0.77
C LYS A 182 -12.57 -4.77 0.88
N SER A 183 -13.49 -5.55 1.43
CA SER A 183 -13.42 -7.02 1.45
C SER A 183 -14.00 -7.68 0.20
N HIS A 184 -14.71 -6.91 -0.63
CA HIS A 184 -15.35 -7.38 -1.85
C HIS A 184 -15.22 -6.34 -2.95
N ASP A 185 -15.18 -6.84 -4.19
CA ASP A 185 -15.21 -6.04 -5.41
C ASP A 185 -16.46 -6.34 -6.22
N GLU A 186 -17.12 -5.30 -6.73
CA GLU A 186 -18.26 -5.43 -7.64
C GLU A 186 -17.77 -5.14 -9.05
N LEU A 187 -17.64 -6.18 -9.86
CA LEU A 187 -17.13 -6.09 -11.21
C LEU A 187 -18.16 -6.67 -12.19
N ARG A 188 -18.27 -6.02 -13.35
CA ARG A 188 -18.97 -6.58 -14.50
C ARG A 188 -17.93 -7.11 -15.46
N LEU A 189 -17.89 -8.43 -15.63
CA LEU A 189 -17.02 -9.04 -16.64
C LEU A 189 -17.55 -8.77 -18.06
N PRO A 190 -16.69 -8.79 -19.09
CA PRO A 190 -17.13 -8.73 -20.47
C PRO A 190 -18.20 -9.80 -20.73
N TYR A 191 -19.26 -9.41 -21.43
CA TYR A 191 -20.42 -10.26 -21.78
C TYR A 191 -21.35 -10.65 -20.60
N ASP A 192 -21.06 -10.25 -19.36
CA ASP A 192 -21.99 -10.46 -18.25
C ASP A 192 -23.14 -9.43 -18.30
N ARG A 193 -24.38 -9.90 -18.04
CA ARG A 193 -25.59 -9.04 -18.04
C ARG A 193 -25.71 -8.17 -16.79
N GLY A 194 -24.94 -8.46 -15.72
CA GLY A 194 -25.00 -7.77 -14.42
C GLY A 194 -23.66 -7.66 -13.73
N PHE A 195 -23.66 -6.97 -12.58
CA PHE A 195 -22.51 -6.94 -11.69
C PHE A 195 -22.45 -8.24 -10.89
N SER A 196 -21.26 -8.78 -10.73
CA SER A 196 -20.98 -9.89 -9.85
C SER A 196 -20.12 -9.40 -8.69
N ARG A 197 -20.43 -9.88 -7.49
CA ARG A 197 -19.66 -9.59 -6.28
C ARG A 197 -18.59 -10.65 -6.11
N TYR A 198 -17.33 -10.20 -6.00
CA TYR A 198 -16.16 -11.04 -5.83
C TYR A 198 -15.53 -10.78 -4.47
N ARG A 199 -15.22 -11.83 -3.72
CA ARG A 199 -14.45 -11.72 -2.47
C ARG A 199 -13.06 -11.21 -2.80
N ARG A 200 -12.55 -10.22 -2.04
CA ARG A 200 -11.21 -9.71 -2.22
C ARG A 200 -10.19 -10.76 -1.78
N ARG A 201 -9.30 -11.13 -2.71
CA ARG A 201 -8.24 -12.11 -2.48
C ARG A 201 -6.86 -11.53 -2.79
N THR A 202 -6.76 -10.22 -2.79
CA THR A 202 -5.56 -9.48 -3.15
C THR A 202 -5.07 -8.67 -1.97
N ILE A 203 -3.77 -8.77 -1.70
CA ILE A 203 -3.05 -7.92 -0.74
C ILE A 203 -2.10 -7.02 -1.51
N PHE A 204 -1.96 -5.79 -1.03
CA PHE A 204 -1.16 -4.77 -1.69
C PHE A 204 0.16 -4.55 -0.98
N TYR A 205 1.19 -4.26 -1.77
CA TYR A 205 2.46 -3.74 -1.28
C TYR A 205 2.98 -2.65 -2.21
N GLY A 206 4.02 -1.94 -1.79
CA GLY A 206 4.68 -0.94 -2.61
C GLY A 206 6.17 -0.88 -2.36
N SER A 207 6.90 -0.43 -3.37
CA SER A 207 8.32 -0.13 -3.24
C SER A 207 8.58 1.31 -3.66
N VAL A 208 9.28 2.08 -2.82
CA VAL A 208 9.51 3.52 -3.02
C VAL A 208 10.98 3.84 -2.79
N ASN A 209 11.49 4.87 -3.45
CA ASN A 209 12.83 5.40 -3.20
C ASN A 209 12.83 6.36 -2.01
N GLU A 210 13.97 6.49 -1.32
CA GLU A 210 14.11 7.21 -0.05
C GLU A 210 13.59 8.65 -0.06
N ASN A 211 13.69 9.35 -1.18
CA ASN A 211 13.44 10.79 -1.26
C ASN A 211 11.99 11.16 -1.63
N GLU A 212 11.08 10.20 -1.76
CA GLU A 212 9.83 10.44 -2.46
C GLU A 212 8.56 10.10 -1.64
N PHE A 213 8.69 9.75 -0.35
CA PHE A 213 7.57 9.16 0.37
C PHE A 213 7.08 10.00 1.57
N LEU A 214 5.75 10.11 1.71
CA LEU A 214 4.99 10.77 2.78
C LEU A 214 5.10 12.30 2.83
N SER A 215 4.58 12.97 1.82
CA SER A 215 4.37 14.42 1.86
C SER A 215 3.04 14.86 2.52
N ASP A 216 2.09 13.94 2.73
CA ASP A 216 0.76 14.26 3.33
C ASP A 216 0.67 13.76 4.78
N SER A 217 0.22 14.64 5.67
CA SER A 217 0.07 14.38 7.11
C SER A 217 -1.18 13.58 7.47
N THR A 218 -2.09 13.32 6.52
CA THR A 218 -3.39 12.71 6.82
C THR A 218 -3.50 11.27 6.32
N GLY A 219 -3.77 10.33 7.26
CA GLY A 219 -4.11 8.94 6.91
C GLY A 219 -2.93 8.02 6.63
N ASN A 220 -1.72 8.37 7.06
CA ASN A 220 -0.50 7.57 6.88
C ASN A 220 -0.55 6.20 7.56
N ARG A 221 -1.50 5.96 8.48
CA ARG A 221 -1.68 4.68 9.18
C ARG A 221 -1.95 3.48 8.27
N ARG A 222 -2.33 3.73 7.00
CA ARG A 222 -2.52 2.68 6.00
C ARG A 222 -1.25 2.32 5.23
N PHE A 223 -0.20 3.09 5.40
CA PHE A 223 1.10 2.78 4.83
C PHE A 223 2.00 2.22 5.95
N TRP A 224 2.29 0.94 5.83
CA TRP A 224 3.15 0.20 6.76
C TRP A 224 4.58 0.28 6.26
N VAL A 225 5.22 1.38 6.63
CA VAL A 225 6.53 1.76 6.10
C VAL A 225 7.64 0.99 6.79
N VAL A 226 8.45 0.33 5.98
CA VAL A 226 9.70 -0.33 6.39
C VAL A 226 10.86 0.32 5.65
N ARG A 227 11.74 1.02 6.37
CA ARG A 227 12.96 1.61 5.82
C ARG A 227 14.03 0.55 5.72
N VAL A 228 14.31 0.14 4.50
CA VAL A 228 15.15 -1.02 4.19
C VAL A 228 16.59 -0.57 3.95
N LYS A 229 17.53 -1.16 4.69
CA LYS A 229 18.99 -1.00 4.51
C LYS A 229 19.56 -2.01 3.54
N ASN A 230 19.14 -3.27 3.68
CA ASN A 230 19.61 -4.37 2.87
C ASN A 230 18.52 -5.43 2.68
N ILE A 231 18.56 -6.16 1.56
CA ILE A 231 17.66 -7.28 1.26
C ILE A 231 18.45 -8.44 0.67
N ASN A 232 18.32 -9.60 1.29
CA ASN A 232 18.75 -10.86 0.70
C ASN A 232 17.60 -11.51 -0.06
N TYR A 233 17.41 -11.14 -1.33
CA TYR A 233 16.41 -11.75 -2.20
C TYR A 233 16.85 -13.10 -2.79
N ASN A 234 18.10 -13.51 -2.60
CA ASN A 234 18.64 -14.79 -3.05
C ASN A 234 18.54 -15.89 -1.96
N HIS A 235 17.69 -15.69 -0.94
CA HIS A 235 17.45 -16.72 0.06
C HIS A 235 16.91 -18.01 -0.57
N LYS A 236 17.15 -19.14 0.07
CA LYS A 236 16.74 -20.47 -0.40
C LYS A 236 15.71 -21.11 0.52
N LEU A 237 14.89 -20.28 1.17
CA LEU A 237 13.83 -20.77 2.06
C LEU A 237 12.75 -21.50 1.25
N ASP A 238 12.25 -22.61 1.79
CA ASP A 238 11.08 -23.28 1.25
C ASP A 238 9.84 -22.42 1.52
N MET A 239 9.41 -21.67 0.52
CA MET A 239 8.31 -20.72 0.67
C MET A 239 6.96 -21.40 0.91
N GLN A 240 6.75 -22.64 0.41
CA GLN A 240 5.54 -23.37 0.74
C GLN A 240 5.49 -23.65 2.25
N GLN A 241 6.61 -24.05 2.85
CA GLN A 241 6.70 -24.29 4.30
C GLN A 241 6.61 -23.00 5.13
N VAL A 242 7.13 -21.87 4.63
CA VAL A 242 6.90 -20.55 5.25
C VAL A 242 5.40 -20.22 5.30
N TRP A 243 4.70 -20.38 4.18
CA TRP A 243 3.26 -20.10 4.14
C TRP A 243 2.44 -21.09 4.96
N ALA A 244 2.84 -22.36 4.99
CA ALA A 244 2.21 -23.37 5.84
C ALA A 244 2.40 -23.04 7.34
N GLU A 245 3.60 -22.52 7.74
CA GLU A 245 3.84 -22.00 9.08
C GLU A 245 2.93 -20.81 9.40
N VAL A 246 2.90 -19.78 8.54
CA VAL A 246 2.04 -18.60 8.74
C VAL A 246 0.57 -19.01 8.86
N LYS A 247 0.12 -19.96 8.04
CA LYS A 247 -1.25 -20.46 8.12
C LYS A 247 -1.51 -21.16 9.44
N SER A 248 -0.74 -22.19 9.77
CA SER A 248 -1.03 -23.07 10.92
C SER A 248 -0.76 -22.41 12.26
N GLN A 249 0.34 -21.63 12.38
CA GLN A 249 0.79 -21.07 13.65
C GLN A 249 0.22 -19.69 13.96
N HIS A 250 -0.28 -18.98 12.96
CA HIS A 250 -0.79 -17.63 13.13
C HIS A 250 -2.25 -17.49 12.68
N TYR A 251 -2.55 -17.74 11.41
CA TYR A 251 -3.90 -17.53 10.89
C TYR A 251 -4.93 -18.48 11.52
N ASP A 252 -4.67 -19.79 11.49
CA ASP A 252 -5.55 -20.81 12.07
C ASP A 252 -5.59 -20.74 13.61
N ALA A 253 -4.53 -20.23 14.24
CA ALA A 253 -4.48 -19.92 15.67
C ALA A 253 -5.30 -18.68 16.06
N GLY A 254 -5.89 -17.97 15.10
CA GLY A 254 -6.72 -16.79 15.31
C GLY A 254 -5.94 -15.49 15.52
N GLU A 255 -4.66 -15.45 15.18
CA GLU A 255 -3.90 -14.20 15.23
C GLU A 255 -4.42 -13.24 14.15
N GLY A 256 -4.87 -12.05 14.58
CA GLY A 256 -5.38 -11.02 13.68
C GLY A 256 -4.29 -10.37 12.84
N TRP A 257 -4.63 -10.01 11.62
CA TRP A 257 -3.74 -9.31 10.67
C TRP A 257 -3.87 -7.79 10.73
N PHE A 258 -4.64 -7.26 11.67
CA PHE A 258 -4.73 -5.82 11.92
C PHE A 258 -3.81 -5.40 13.04
N LEU A 259 -3.40 -4.12 13.01
CA LEU A 259 -2.62 -3.53 14.08
C LEU A 259 -3.53 -3.23 15.27
N ASN A 260 -3.11 -3.58 16.48
CA ASN A 260 -3.75 -3.13 17.71
C ASN A 260 -3.45 -1.65 17.99
N ALA A 261 -3.96 -1.10 19.09
CA ALA A 261 -3.79 0.32 19.41
C ALA A 261 -2.33 0.73 19.59
N GLN A 262 -1.54 -0.10 20.31
CA GLN A 262 -0.11 0.16 20.56
C GLN A 262 0.73 0.04 19.28
N GLU A 263 0.47 -1.00 18.47
CA GLU A 263 1.13 -1.19 17.17
C GLU A 263 0.85 -0.04 16.20
N ARG A 264 -0.38 0.52 16.23
CA ARG A 264 -0.73 1.71 15.43
C ARG A 264 0.00 2.96 15.90
N GLU A 265 0.21 3.11 17.18
CA GLU A 265 0.94 4.25 17.75
C GLU A 265 2.41 4.20 17.32
N LEU A 266 3.07 3.06 17.47
CA LEU A 266 4.44 2.83 16.98
C LEU A 266 4.58 3.12 15.47
N LEU A 267 3.62 2.65 14.66
CA LEU A 267 3.62 2.95 13.22
C LEU A 267 3.45 4.45 12.95
N ASN A 268 2.55 5.12 13.67
CA ASN A 268 2.33 6.56 13.49
C ASN A 268 3.57 7.38 13.87
N GLU A 269 4.23 7.06 14.96
CA GLU A 269 5.49 7.69 15.38
C GLU A 269 6.58 7.51 14.32
N SER A 270 6.76 6.28 13.82
CA SER A 270 7.73 5.99 12.76
C SER A 270 7.40 6.72 11.45
N ASN A 271 6.13 6.78 11.08
CA ASN A 271 5.69 7.51 9.88
C ASN A 271 5.87 9.03 10.02
N GLU A 272 5.68 9.61 11.20
CA GLU A 272 5.95 11.03 11.47
C GLU A 272 7.45 11.33 11.41
N MET A 273 8.30 10.49 11.98
CA MET A 273 9.76 10.62 11.84
C MET A 273 10.23 10.48 10.39
N SER A 274 9.48 9.71 9.59
CA SER A 274 9.79 9.42 8.20
C SER A 274 9.28 10.49 7.24
N ARG A 275 8.54 11.44 7.74
CA ARG A 275 7.94 12.49 6.93
C ARG A 275 9.02 13.48 6.48
N THR A 276 9.08 13.73 5.19
CA THR A 276 9.86 14.84 4.67
C THR A 276 9.27 16.14 5.23
N GLN A 277 10.06 16.90 5.97
CA GLN A 277 9.62 18.23 6.45
C GLN A 277 9.23 19.07 5.24
N SER A 278 8.08 19.70 5.31
CA SER A 278 7.68 20.62 4.25
C SER A 278 8.53 21.90 4.34
N ALA A 279 8.75 22.59 3.21
CA ALA A 279 9.44 23.87 3.23
C ALA A 279 8.81 24.87 4.22
N VAL A 280 7.50 24.79 4.45
CA VAL A 280 6.79 25.60 5.46
C VAL A 280 7.16 25.17 6.87
N GLU A 281 7.24 23.86 7.14
CA GLU A 281 7.64 23.33 8.44
C GLU A 281 9.08 23.73 8.75
N ASP A 282 10.00 23.58 7.78
CA ASP A 282 11.39 23.99 7.93
C ASP A 282 11.53 25.48 8.24
N LEU A 283 10.80 26.35 7.52
CA LEU A 283 10.80 27.77 7.76
C LEU A 283 10.30 28.12 9.18
N ILE A 284 9.22 27.51 9.62
CA ILE A 284 8.65 27.73 10.96
C ILE A 284 9.62 27.24 12.04
N LEU A 285 10.20 26.06 11.91
CA LEU A 285 11.14 25.50 12.89
C LEU A 285 12.45 26.31 12.98
N GLN A 286 12.88 26.95 11.90
CA GLN A 286 14.08 27.76 11.88
C GLN A 286 13.88 29.20 12.43
N GLN A 287 12.66 29.73 12.38
CA GLN A 287 12.40 31.13 12.63
C GLN A 287 11.51 31.38 13.84
N VAL A 288 10.79 30.41 14.36
CA VAL A 288 9.93 30.56 15.54
C VAL A 288 10.64 30.01 16.78
N ASP A 289 10.73 30.82 17.82
CA ASP A 289 11.13 30.39 19.16
C ASP A 289 9.88 29.91 19.93
N PHE A 290 9.73 28.61 20.06
CA PHE A 290 8.58 27.97 20.71
C PHE A 290 8.63 28.05 22.25
N ASP A 291 9.79 28.30 22.83
CA ASP A 291 10.00 28.40 24.30
C ASP A 291 9.96 29.84 24.81
N SER A 292 9.88 30.82 23.90
CA SER A 292 9.87 32.23 24.25
C SER A 292 8.54 32.66 24.88
N THR A 293 8.65 33.50 25.91
CA THR A 293 7.52 34.20 26.55
C THR A 293 7.25 35.57 25.94
N ASN A 294 8.13 36.08 25.09
CA ASN A 294 8.04 37.40 24.46
C ASN A 294 7.29 37.34 23.12
N THR A 295 6.06 36.86 23.14
CA THR A 295 5.29 36.61 21.92
C THR A 295 4.56 37.87 21.44
N LYS A 296 4.46 38.00 20.09
CA LYS A 296 3.66 39.05 19.42
C LYS A 296 2.54 38.40 18.61
N GLY A 297 1.37 39.04 18.60
CA GLY A 297 0.23 38.54 17.84
C GLY A 297 0.42 38.76 16.33
N VAL A 298 0.45 37.69 15.54
CA VAL A 298 0.63 37.72 14.08
C VAL A 298 -0.48 36.95 13.36
N GLN A 299 -0.89 37.46 12.19
CA GLN A 299 -1.78 36.71 11.29
C GLN A 299 -0.95 35.73 10.47
N MET A 300 -1.50 34.54 10.18
CA MET A 300 -0.81 33.53 9.39
C MET A 300 -0.30 34.06 8.03
N THR A 301 -1.07 34.93 7.37
CA THR A 301 -0.66 35.55 6.11
C THR A 301 0.59 36.41 6.26
N GLN A 302 0.70 37.15 7.35
CA GLN A 302 1.86 37.99 7.65
C GLN A 302 3.04 37.11 8.02
N LEU A 303 2.85 36.12 8.90
CA LEU A 303 3.88 35.17 9.30
C LEU A 303 4.57 34.51 8.09
N LEU A 304 3.80 33.93 7.17
CA LEU A 304 4.37 33.26 5.99
C LEU A 304 5.10 34.23 5.04
N ARG A 305 4.66 35.48 4.96
CA ARG A 305 5.36 36.50 4.18
C ARG A 305 6.68 36.91 4.83
N ASP A 306 6.68 37.14 6.13
CA ASP A 306 7.88 37.51 6.92
C ASP A 306 8.91 36.37 6.89
N MET A 307 8.45 35.11 6.72
CA MET A 307 9.28 33.93 6.46
C MET A 307 9.74 33.78 5.01
N GLY A 308 9.49 34.79 4.15
CA GLY A 308 9.98 34.81 2.76
C GLY A 308 9.04 34.18 1.73
N MET A 309 7.84 33.72 2.10
CA MET A 309 6.87 33.17 1.18
C MET A 309 6.05 34.27 0.48
N ARG A 310 6.48 34.68 -0.70
CA ARG A 310 5.84 35.82 -1.44
C ARG A 310 4.37 35.51 -1.82
N ASN A 311 4.04 34.30 -2.18
CA ASN A 311 2.70 33.88 -2.62
C ASN A 311 2.29 32.54 -1.99
N PRO A 312 1.97 32.48 -0.67
CA PRO A 312 1.57 31.24 -0.03
C PRO A 312 0.23 30.75 -0.55
N ARG A 313 0.14 29.42 -0.81
CA ARG A 313 -1.04 28.71 -1.27
C ARG A 313 -1.93 28.32 -0.08
N VAL A 314 -3.17 27.95 -0.35
CA VAL A 314 -4.09 27.47 0.71
C VAL A 314 -3.51 26.27 1.47
N ALA A 315 -2.73 25.42 0.79
CA ALA A 315 -2.04 24.30 1.43
C ALA A 315 -0.99 24.77 2.45
N ASP A 316 -0.22 25.82 2.15
CA ASP A 316 0.83 26.36 3.00
C ASP A 316 0.25 26.93 4.30
N PHE A 317 -0.92 27.59 4.24
CA PHE A 317 -1.64 28.08 5.41
C PHE A 317 -2.12 26.93 6.33
N LYS A 318 -2.60 25.82 5.73
CA LYS A 318 -3.05 24.66 6.49
C LYS A 318 -1.86 23.96 7.15
N GLU A 319 -0.76 23.87 6.43
CA GLU A 319 0.47 23.25 6.92
C GLU A 319 1.08 24.05 8.06
N ALA A 320 1.21 25.38 7.91
CA ALA A 320 1.68 26.27 8.96
C ALA A 320 0.82 26.18 10.23
N ALA A 321 -0.52 26.18 10.09
CA ALA A 321 -1.41 26.03 11.22
C ALA A 321 -1.22 24.68 11.93
N ARG A 322 -0.98 23.60 11.17
CA ARG A 322 -0.72 22.26 11.70
C ARG A 322 0.60 22.22 12.49
N VAL A 323 1.65 22.83 11.96
CA VAL A 323 2.96 22.88 12.62
C VAL A 323 2.83 23.62 13.95
N LEU A 324 2.22 24.81 13.95
CA LEU A 324 2.03 25.59 15.19
C LEU A 324 1.19 24.82 16.23
N HIS A 325 0.12 24.15 15.80
CA HIS A 325 -0.69 23.31 16.68
C HIS A 325 0.11 22.15 17.30
N LYS A 326 1.01 21.52 16.54
CA LYS A 326 1.90 20.44 17.03
C LYS A 326 2.77 20.93 18.21
N PHE A 327 3.14 22.21 18.23
CA PHE A 327 3.89 22.86 19.31
C PHE A 327 3.00 23.57 20.34
N GLY A 328 1.70 23.26 20.37
CA GLY A 328 0.76 23.76 21.37
C GLY A 328 0.28 25.18 21.14
N ILE A 329 0.57 25.79 19.99
CA ILE A 329 0.19 27.15 19.67
C ILE A 329 -1.15 27.21 18.96
N GLU A 330 -2.19 27.65 19.69
CA GLU A 330 -3.55 27.78 19.17
C GLU A 330 -3.86 29.24 18.79
N PRO A 331 -4.65 29.47 17.73
CA PRO A 331 -5.03 30.79 17.34
C PRO A 331 -6.09 31.37 18.28
N ARG A 332 -5.89 32.61 18.77
CA ARG A 332 -6.94 33.40 19.39
C ARG A 332 -7.65 34.28 18.39
N ARG A 333 -8.85 34.75 18.70
CA ARG A 333 -9.55 35.75 17.91
C ARG A 333 -9.32 37.14 18.44
N SER A 334 -8.89 38.10 17.57
CA SER A 334 -8.79 39.51 17.86
C SER A 334 -9.32 40.30 16.67
N ASN A 335 -10.28 41.17 16.90
CA ASN A 335 -10.96 41.98 15.87
C ASN A 335 -11.46 41.18 14.68
N GLY A 336 -12.08 39.99 14.95
CA GLY A 336 -12.61 39.09 13.92
C GLY A 336 -11.58 38.30 13.15
N LYS A 337 -10.29 38.46 13.41
CA LYS A 337 -9.19 37.77 12.74
C LYS A 337 -8.57 36.68 13.64
N LYS A 338 -8.06 35.61 13.03
CA LYS A 338 -7.24 34.62 13.71
C LYS A 338 -5.82 35.12 13.87
N ILE A 339 -5.32 35.15 15.11
CA ILE A 339 -3.99 35.63 15.50
C ILE A 339 -3.28 34.54 16.26
N TYR A 340 -2.02 34.30 15.94
CA TYR A 340 -1.10 33.40 16.64
C TYR A 340 -0.13 34.27 17.45
N ASP A 341 0.08 33.93 18.71
CA ASP A 341 1.05 34.65 19.56
C ASP A 341 2.39 33.90 19.44
N LEU A 342 3.37 34.54 18.74
CA LEU A 342 4.64 33.93 18.37
C LEU A 342 5.79 34.89 18.61
N ASP A 343 6.95 34.34 18.94
CA ASP A 343 8.24 35.01 18.84
C ASP A 343 8.97 34.45 17.62
N TYR A 344 9.25 35.29 16.63
CA TYR A 344 9.91 34.88 15.40
C TYR A 344 10.72 36.01 14.79
N GLU A 345 11.76 35.65 14.04
CA GLU A 345 12.61 36.60 13.32
C GLU A 345 12.27 36.64 11.83
N PRO A 346 11.81 37.76 11.29
CA PRO A 346 11.65 37.99 9.85
C PRO A 346 12.96 37.83 9.07
N ILE A 347 12.89 37.34 7.82
CA ILE A 347 14.09 37.17 6.97
C ILE A 347 14.81 38.51 6.71
N GLU A 348 14.08 39.60 6.54
CA GLU A 348 14.67 40.93 6.31
C GLU A 348 15.56 41.39 7.47
N ASP A 349 15.21 41.07 8.72
CA ASP A 349 16.02 41.41 9.89
C ASP A 349 17.31 40.57 9.99
N ARG A 350 17.31 39.33 9.48
CA ARG A 350 18.52 38.49 9.44
C ARG A 350 19.55 38.98 8.43
N GLU A 351 19.13 39.46 7.26
CA GLU A 351 20.03 40.01 6.24
C GLU A 351 20.69 41.30 6.73
N ILE A 352 19.97 42.14 7.46
CA ILE A 352 20.52 43.38 8.05
C ILE A 352 21.54 43.07 9.16
N GLN A 353 21.28 42.08 10.01
CA GLN A 353 22.22 41.67 11.07
C GLN A 353 23.48 40.97 10.51
N ALA A 354 23.35 40.19 9.43
CA ALA A 354 24.49 39.57 8.75
C ALA A 354 25.34 40.58 8.01
N GLY A 355 24.73 41.61 7.40
CA GLY A 355 25.44 42.70 6.73
C GLY A 355 26.28 43.58 7.66
N ASN A 356 25.84 43.72 8.91
CA ASN A 356 26.57 44.52 9.93
C ASN A 356 27.76 43.78 10.60
N ARG A 357 27.99 42.52 10.29
CA ARG A 357 29.17 41.76 10.78
C ARG A 357 30.40 41.81 9.87
N TRP A 358 30.32 42.43 8.71
CA TRP A 358 31.42 42.57 7.74
C TRP A 358 31.84 44.01 7.45
N GLY A 359 31.50 44.92 8.33
CA GLY A 359 31.93 46.31 8.22
C GLY A 359 32.62 46.78 9.51
N ASP A 360 33.88 46.41 9.64
CA ASP A 360 34.97 47.17 10.31
C ASP A 360 36.30 46.51 9.95
#